data_d3a3d9db857504a91a4ef9cd6216c81d
#
_entry.id   d3a3d9db857504a91a4ef9cd6216c81d
#
_cell.length_a   1.000
_cell.length_b   1.000
_cell.length_c   1.000
_cell.angle_alpha   90.00
_cell.angle_beta   90.00
_cell.angle_gamma   90.00
#
_symmetry.space_group_name_H-M   'P 1'
#
loop_
_entity.id
_entity.type
_entity.pdbx_description
1 polymer ?
#
loop_
_entity_poly.entity_id
_entity_poly.type
_entity_poly.pdbx_seq_one_letter_code
_entity_poly.pdbx_strand_id
1 'polypeptide(L)'
;MVREYVKKPVVIRAVQFTRDNFEEIQEFTHGIAKGFTIERCPNGKCWCTIPTLEGDHTALEGDFIIEGVKGEFYPCKPDIFKETYELYVDSRAIDRGY
;
A
#
# COMPACT_ATOMS: atom_id res chain seq x y z
N MET A 1 -7.97 -34.35 5.61
CA MET A 1 -6.84 -34.72 4.73
C MET A 1 -5.96 -33.49 4.49
N VAL A 2 -4.67 -33.61 4.71
CA VAL A 2 -3.73 -32.54 4.48
C VAL A 2 -3.39 -32.47 2.99
N ARG A 3 -3.46 -31.28 2.40
CA ARG A 3 -3.07 -31.05 1.01
C ARG A 3 -2.25 -29.76 0.94
N GLU A 4 -1.46 -29.64 -0.08
CA GLU A 4 -0.69 -28.43 -0.30
C GLU A 4 -1.53 -27.46 -1.12
N TYR A 5 -1.44 -26.18 -0.75
CA TYR A 5 -2.18 -25.12 -1.43
C TYR A 5 -1.22 -24.01 -1.79
N VAL A 6 -1.51 -23.36 -2.90
CA VAL A 6 -0.76 -22.17 -3.30
C VAL A 6 -1.74 -21.01 -3.43
N LYS A 7 -1.32 -19.84 -2.98
CA LYS A 7 -2.17 -18.65 -3.06
C LYS A 7 -2.35 -18.26 -4.53
N LYS A 8 -3.60 -18.02 -4.92
CA LYS A 8 -3.88 -17.56 -6.28
C LYS A 8 -3.26 -16.20 -6.51
N PRO A 9 -2.68 -15.95 -7.68
CA PRO A 9 -2.17 -14.61 -7.98
C PRO A 9 -3.34 -13.62 -8.06
N VAL A 10 -3.18 -12.51 -7.35
CA VAL A 10 -4.19 -11.45 -7.30
C VAL A 10 -3.49 -10.12 -7.54
N VAL A 11 -4.02 -9.34 -8.48
CA VAL A 11 -3.51 -8.01 -8.74
C VAL A 11 -4.11 -7.06 -7.71
N ILE A 12 -3.24 -6.30 -7.01
CA ILE A 12 -3.67 -5.29 -6.06
C ILE A 12 -3.13 -3.94 -6.52
N ARG A 13 -3.66 -2.90 -5.96
CA ARG A 13 -3.15 -1.56 -6.20
C ARG A 13 -2.45 -1.08 -4.95
N ALA A 14 -1.39 -0.32 -5.13
CA ALA A 14 -0.63 0.21 -4.00
C ALA A 14 0.06 1.49 -4.39
N VAL A 15 0.32 2.32 -3.39
CA VAL A 15 1.07 3.54 -3.56
C VAL A 15 2.00 3.69 -2.37
N GLN A 16 3.23 4.13 -2.62
CA GLN A 16 4.18 4.35 -1.54
C GLN A 16 3.93 5.71 -0.92
N PHE A 17 3.85 5.74 0.41
CA PHE A 17 3.63 6.96 1.16
C PHE A 17 4.96 7.73 1.25
N THR A 18 4.94 8.97 0.79
CA THR A 18 6.10 9.86 0.89
C THR A 18 5.64 11.18 1.49
N ARG A 19 6.58 12.05 1.87
CA ARG A 19 6.19 13.34 2.42
C ARG A 19 5.61 14.29 1.38
N ASP A 20 5.69 13.94 0.11
CA ASP A 20 5.22 14.80 -0.97
C ASP A 20 3.92 14.34 -1.61
N ASN A 21 3.34 13.22 -1.16
CA ASN A 21 2.14 12.69 -1.82
C ASN A 21 0.94 12.49 -0.89
N PHE A 22 0.79 13.35 0.11
CA PHE A 22 -0.35 13.24 1.03
C PHE A 22 -1.68 13.29 0.28
N GLU A 23 -1.80 14.16 -0.73
CA GLU A 23 -3.03 14.27 -1.49
C GLU A 23 -3.30 13.01 -2.30
N GLU A 24 -2.26 12.41 -2.85
CA GLU A 24 -2.38 11.15 -3.58
C GLU A 24 -2.88 10.03 -2.67
N ILE A 25 -2.37 9.97 -1.45
CA ILE A 25 -2.83 8.97 -0.47
C ILE A 25 -4.30 9.21 -0.11
N GLN A 26 -4.69 10.48 0.08
CA GLN A 26 -6.08 10.82 0.36
C GLN A 26 -7.01 10.37 -0.76
N GLU A 27 -6.64 10.64 -2.00
CA GLU A 27 -7.43 10.23 -3.15
C GLU A 27 -7.48 8.72 -3.27
N PHE A 28 -6.33 8.08 -3.15
CA PHE A 28 -6.23 6.63 -3.30
C PHE A 28 -7.11 5.91 -2.26
N THR A 29 -7.14 6.41 -1.04
CA THR A 29 -7.91 5.80 0.03
C THR A 29 -9.33 6.34 0.15
N HIS A 30 -9.77 7.17 -0.80
CA HIS A 30 -11.10 7.78 -0.78
C HIS A 30 -11.37 8.54 0.53
N GLY A 31 -10.34 9.21 1.05
CA GLY A 31 -10.47 10.00 2.25
C GLY A 31 -10.39 9.21 3.56
N ILE A 32 -10.14 7.91 3.49
CA ILE A 32 -10.04 7.08 4.70
C ILE A 32 -8.78 7.39 5.50
N ALA A 33 -7.67 7.60 4.82
CA ALA A 33 -6.41 7.98 5.47
C ALA A 33 -6.59 9.33 6.15
N LYS A 34 -6.09 9.46 7.38
CA LYS A 34 -6.26 10.69 8.17
C LYS A 34 -5.05 10.91 9.06
N GLY A 35 -5.02 12.08 9.70
CA GLY A 35 -4.00 12.38 10.69
C GLY A 35 -2.62 12.53 10.09
N PHE A 36 -2.51 13.02 8.86
CA PHE A 36 -1.21 13.27 8.25
C PHE A 36 -0.43 14.27 9.08
N THR A 37 0.81 13.92 9.40
CA THR A 37 1.66 14.76 10.25
C THR A 37 2.95 15.10 9.53
N ILE A 38 3.18 16.38 9.36
CA ILE A 38 4.40 16.92 8.73
C ILE A 38 5.34 17.46 9.80
N GLU A 39 4.78 18.22 10.75
CA GLU A 39 5.58 18.98 11.70
C GLU A 39 6.26 18.12 12.77
N ARG A 40 5.72 16.96 13.04
CA ARG A 40 6.25 16.09 14.08
C ARG A 40 6.53 14.70 13.52
N CYS A 41 7.36 14.68 12.51
CA CYS A 41 7.77 13.41 11.92
C CYS A 41 8.77 12.73 12.85
N PRO A 42 8.46 11.56 13.40
CA PRO A 42 9.43 10.87 14.25
C PRO A 42 10.66 10.55 13.42
N ASN A 43 11.82 10.91 13.94
CA ASN A 43 13.11 10.70 13.26
C ASN A 43 13.10 11.25 11.83
N GLY A 44 12.39 12.36 11.61
CA GLY A 44 12.30 12.97 10.28
C GLY A 44 11.34 12.32 9.32
N LYS A 45 10.57 11.33 9.79
CA LYS A 45 9.58 10.66 8.94
C LYS A 45 8.17 11.11 9.26
N CYS A 46 7.38 11.26 8.22
CA CYS A 46 5.98 11.61 8.35
C CYS A 46 5.14 10.35 8.57
N TRP A 47 3.95 10.52 9.10
CA TRP A 47 3.04 9.39 9.28
C TRP A 47 1.59 9.82 9.10
N CYS A 48 0.74 8.82 8.92
CA CYS A 48 -0.70 9.03 8.91
C CYS A 48 -1.37 7.79 9.50
N THR A 49 -2.66 7.88 9.71
CA THR A 49 -3.45 6.78 10.26
C THR A 49 -4.33 6.19 9.18
N ILE A 50 -4.31 4.86 9.07
CA ILE A 50 -5.16 4.10 8.16
C ILE A 50 -6.13 3.29 9.02
N PRO A 51 -7.41 3.69 9.13
CA PRO A 51 -8.39 2.88 9.85
C PRO A 51 -8.66 1.57 9.10
N THR A 52 -8.70 0.48 9.84
CA THR A 52 -9.01 -0.84 9.29
C THR A 52 -10.05 -1.52 10.16
N LEU A 53 -10.58 -2.64 9.69
CA LEU A 53 -11.53 -3.42 10.49
C LEU A 53 -10.93 -3.94 11.79
N GLU A 54 -9.61 -4.05 11.83
CA GLU A 54 -8.91 -4.51 13.03
C GLU A 54 -8.44 -3.36 13.92
N GLY A 55 -8.82 -2.13 13.58
CA GLY A 55 -8.41 -0.93 14.31
C GLY A 55 -7.54 -0.03 13.44
N ASP A 56 -7.04 1.03 14.06
CA ASP A 56 -6.24 2.02 13.37
C ASP A 56 -4.79 1.54 13.25
N HIS A 57 -4.22 1.67 12.06
CA HIS A 57 -2.82 1.37 11.81
C HIS A 57 -2.09 2.65 11.45
N THR A 58 -0.84 2.76 11.90
CA THR A 58 0.00 3.89 11.54
C THR A 58 0.83 3.55 10.32
N ALA A 59 0.75 4.40 9.30
CA ALA A 59 1.60 4.30 8.13
C ALA A 59 2.72 5.33 8.26
N LEU A 60 3.95 4.90 8.05
CA LEU A 60 5.11 5.77 8.09
C LEU A 60 5.57 6.08 6.69
N GLU A 61 6.25 7.21 6.53
CA GLU A 61 6.88 7.55 5.26
C GLU A 61 7.73 6.37 4.78
N GLY A 62 7.53 5.95 3.53
CA GLY A 62 8.20 4.79 2.98
C GLY A 62 7.33 3.55 2.93
N ASP A 63 6.31 3.45 3.78
CA ASP A 63 5.39 2.33 3.75
C ASP A 63 4.55 2.37 2.48
N PHE A 64 4.12 1.21 2.02
CA PHE A 64 3.15 1.13 0.93
C PHE A 64 1.75 1.05 1.50
N ILE A 65 0.83 1.78 0.89
CA ILE A 65 -0.59 1.68 1.23
C ILE A 65 -1.21 0.79 0.16
N ILE A 66 -1.78 -0.32 0.59
CA ILE A 66 -2.33 -1.34 -0.31
C ILE A 66 -3.85 -1.26 -0.29
N GLU A 67 -4.44 -1.35 -1.48
CA GLU A 67 -5.87 -1.56 -1.61
C GLU A 67 -6.07 -3.05 -1.84
N GLY A 68 -6.69 -3.73 -0.86
CA GLY A 68 -6.93 -5.15 -0.95
C GLY A 68 -8.07 -5.49 -1.90
N VAL A 69 -8.26 -6.79 -2.11
CA VAL A 69 -9.25 -7.27 -3.09
C VAL A 69 -10.68 -6.91 -2.73
N LYS A 70 -10.95 -6.60 -1.47
CA LYS A 70 -12.29 -6.22 -1.01
C LYS A 70 -12.44 -4.71 -0.85
N GLY A 71 -11.48 -3.96 -1.35
CA GLY A 71 -11.51 -2.51 -1.26
C GLY A 71 -11.01 -1.95 0.07
N GLU A 72 -10.49 -2.79 0.94
CA GLU A 72 -9.93 -2.33 2.21
C GLU A 72 -8.52 -1.79 1.99
N PHE A 73 -8.09 -0.87 2.86
CA PHE A 73 -6.77 -0.27 2.79
C PHE A 73 -5.97 -0.63 4.02
N TYR A 74 -4.67 -0.86 3.84
CA TYR A 74 -3.77 -1.15 4.96
C TYR A 74 -2.33 -0.82 4.58
N PRO A 75 -1.50 -0.44 5.58
CA PRO A 75 -0.09 -0.14 5.31
C PRO A 75 0.74 -1.41 5.34
N CYS A 76 1.83 -1.39 4.59
CA CYS A 76 2.77 -2.50 4.53
C CYS A 76 4.18 -1.94 4.51
N LYS A 77 5.07 -2.53 5.30
CA LYS A 77 6.46 -2.10 5.33
C LYS A 77 7.12 -2.32 3.98
N PRO A 78 8.02 -1.42 3.55
CA PRO A 78 8.57 -1.51 2.19
C PRO A 78 9.37 -2.78 1.94
N ASP A 79 10.11 -3.30 2.92
CA ASP A 79 10.86 -4.53 2.75
C ASP A 79 9.93 -5.73 2.58
N ILE A 80 8.87 -5.78 3.38
CA ILE A 80 7.88 -6.86 3.29
C ILE A 80 7.13 -6.76 1.98
N PHE A 81 6.79 -5.53 1.57
CA PHE A 81 6.09 -5.31 0.30
C PHE A 81 6.91 -5.83 -0.87
N LYS A 82 8.21 -5.53 -0.88
CA LYS A 82 9.09 -5.95 -1.98
C LYS A 82 9.29 -7.46 -2.03
N GLU A 83 9.22 -8.12 -0.90
CA GLU A 83 9.31 -9.58 -0.85
C GLU A 83 8.03 -10.26 -1.33
N THR A 84 6.89 -9.61 -1.11
CA THR A 84 5.57 -10.20 -1.35
C THR A 84 5.03 -9.87 -2.74
N TYR A 85 5.33 -8.68 -3.24
CA TYR A 85 4.74 -8.17 -4.48
C TYR A 85 5.81 -7.73 -5.45
N GLU A 86 5.46 -7.78 -6.73
CA GLU A 86 6.27 -7.19 -7.77
C GLU A 86 5.35 -6.40 -8.69
N LEU A 87 5.92 -5.47 -9.42
CA LEU A 87 5.13 -4.63 -10.30
C LEU A 87 4.47 -5.50 -11.38
N TYR A 88 3.15 -5.37 -11.49
CA TYR A 88 2.41 -6.08 -12.52
C TYR A 88 2.54 -5.33 -13.83
N VAL A 89 2.98 -6.03 -14.86
CA VAL A 89 3.11 -5.46 -16.20
C VAL A 89 2.24 -6.29 -17.13
N ASP A 90 1.34 -5.61 -17.84
CA ASP A 90 0.47 -6.28 -18.81
C ASP A 90 1.34 -6.81 -19.95
N SER A 91 1.34 -8.13 -20.13
CA SER A 91 2.14 -8.77 -21.15
C SER A 91 1.83 -8.28 -22.56
N ARG A 92 0.59 -7.86 -22.80
CA ARG A 92 0.24 -7.32 -24.12
C ARG A 92 0.90 -5.99 -24.37
N ALA A 93 1.08 -5.18 -23.33
CA ALA A 93 1.77 -3.92 -23.45
C ALA A 93 3.26 -4.15 -23.74
N ILE A 94 3.84 -5.18 -23.10
CA ILE A 94 5.23 -5.55 -23.35
C ILE A 94 5.42 -6.01 -24.78
N ASP A 95 4.52 -6.88 -25.25
CA ASP A 95 4.60 -7.44 -26.60
C ASP A 95 4.56 -6.36 -27.67
N ARG A 96 3.80 -5.31 -27.44
CA ARG A 96 3.72 -4.21 -28.38
C ARG A 96 4.94 -3.33 -28.38
N GLY A 97 5.77 -3.45 -27.39
CA GLY A 97 6.99 -2.68 -27.29
C GLY A 97 8.13 -3.21 -28.16
N TYR A 98 7.90 -4.34 -28.77
CA TYR A 98 8.94 -4.97 -29.60
C TYR A 98 8.64 -4.79 -31.09
#